data_9ce2a84e8d756de9c0b5662c9beb9418
#
_entry.id   9ce2a84e8d756de9c0b5662c9beb9418
#
_cell.length_a   1.000
_cell.length_b   1.000
_cell.length_c   1.000
_cell.angle_alpha   90.00
_cell.angle_beta   90.00
_cell.angle_gamma   90.00
#
_symmetry.space_group_name_H-M   'P 1'
#
loop_
_entity.id
_entity.type
_entity.pdbx_description
1 polymer ?
#
loop_
_entity_poly.entity_id
_entity_poly.type
_entity_poly.pdbx_seq_one_letter_code
_entity_poly.pdbx_strand_id
1 'polypeptide(L)'
;MARRVFFSFHYQEDIWRVSQIRNSRVTRDWETDKFLDAASWESIRRKGEAAVTAWIDRQISGTGVTVVLIGAETAERRFVRYEIEQSHKRGNGLIGIHIHRLKNQHGETSRKGRNPFN
;
A
#
# COMPACT_ATOMS: atom_id res chain seq x y z
N MET A 1 -22.10 2.21 -5.67
CA MET A 1 -21.54 2.04 -4.32
C MET A 1 -20.03 1.99 -4.39
N ALA A 2 -19.35 2.80 -3.61
CA ALA A 2 -17.88 2.81 -3.60
C ALA A 2 -17.35 1.51 -2.99
N ARG A 3 -16.28 0.97 -3.57
CA ARG A 3 -15.62 -0.23 -3.06
C ARG A 3 -14.55 0.17 -2.05
N ARG A 4 -14.55 -0.47 -0.90
CA ARG A 4 -13.52 -0.20 0.12
C ARG A 4 -12.27 -0.99 -0.21
N VAL A 5 -11.17 -0.26 -0.36
CA VAL A 5 -9.88 -0.78 -0.83
C VAL A 5 -8.80 -0.48 0.17
N PHE A 6 -7.92 -1.45 0.41
CA PHE A 6 -6.71 -1.27 1.17
C PHE A 6 -5.52 -1.21 0.22
N PHE A 7 -4.67 -0.18 0.35
CA PHE A 7 -3.45 -0.05 -0.42
C PHE A 7 -2.25 -0.59 0.37
N SER A 8 -1.51 -1.52 -0.23
CA SER A 8 -0.28 -2.08 0.31
C SER A 8 0.91 -1.61 -0.52
N PHE A 9 1.90 -0.98 0.10
CA PHE A 9 3.05 -0.44 -0.63
C PHE A 9 4.22 -0.14 0.32
N HIS A 10 5.40 0.08 -0.28
CA HIS A 10 6.59 0.51 0.47
C HIS A 10 6.48 2.00 0.77
N TYR A 11 6.06 2.31 1.99
CA TYR A 11 5.65 3.67 2.35
C TYR A 11 6.76 4.71 2.15
N GLN A 12 7.94 4.46 2.69
CA GLN A 12 9.02 5.45 2.68
C GLN A 12 9.48 5.83 1.28
N GLU A 13 9.56 4.85 0.38
CA GLU A 13 10.07 5.11 -0.96
C GLU A 13 8.96 5.55 -1.93
N ASP A 14 7.77 4.99 -1.79
CA ASP A 14 6.76 5.10 -2.84
C ASP A 14 5.56 5.98 -2.49
N ILE A 15 5.56 6.63 -1.32
CA ILE A 15 4.40 7.43 -0.91
C ILE A 15 4.00 8.50 -1.95
N TRP A 16 4.98 9.15 -2.58
CA TRP A 16 4.69 10.16 -3.59
C TRP A 16 4.04 9.55 -4.82
N ARG A 17 4.53 8.39 -5.26
CA ARG A 17 3.96 7.67 -6.40
C ARG A 17 2.54 7.20 -6.10
N VAL A 18 2.32 6.69 -4.90
CA VAL A 18 1.01 6.21 -4.45
C VAL A 18 0.00 7.36 -4.39
N SER A 19 0.43 8.54 -3.96
CA SER A 19 -0.43 9.72 -3.91
C SER A 19 -0.97 10.09 -5.29
N GLN A 20 -0.18 9.90 -6.34
CA GLN A 20 -0.62 10.15 -7.70
C GLN A 20 -1.77 9.21 -8.10
N ILE A 21 -1.68 7.95 -7.72
CA ILE A 21 -2.72 6.96 -7.99
C ILE A 21 -3.99 7.31 -7.22
N ARG A 22 -3.85 7.61 -5.93
CA ARG A 22 -4.98 7.96 -5.08
C ARG A 22 -5.76 9.17 -5.62
N ASN A 23 -5.05 10.13 -6.19
CA ASN A 23 -5.65 11.35 -6.72
C ASN A 23 -6.07 11.22 -8.19
N SER A 24 -5.87 10.06 -8.80
CA SER A 24 -6.25 9.83 -10.20
C SER A 24 -7.74 9.56 -10.33
N ARG A 25 -8.26 9.72 -11.56
CA ARG A 25 -9.66 9.42 -11.84
C ARG A 25 -9.96 7.93 -11.75
N VAL A 26 -8.97 7.09 -11.94
CA VAL A 26 -9.13 5.63 -11.91
C VAL A 26 -9.65 5.17 -10.56
N THR A 27 -9.22 5.82 -9.47
CA THR A 27 -9.59 5.44 -8.11
C THR A 27 -10.75 6.26 -7.54
N ARG A 28 -11.39 7.09 -8.34
CA ARG A 28 -12.43 8.02 -7.86
C ARG A 28 -13.58 7.30 -7.15
N ASP A 29 -13.97 6.14 -7.65
CA ASP A 29 -15.08 5.37 -7.08
C ASP A 29 -14.65 4.40 -5.98
N TRP A 30 -13.36 4.42 -5.63
CA TRP A 30 -12.83 3.57 -4.57
C TRP A 30 -12.86 4.33 -3.26
N GLU A 31 -13.39 3.68 -2.24
CA GLU A 31 -13.32 4.20 -0.88
C GLU A 31 -12.08 3.61 -0.22
N THR A 32 -11.10 4.46 0.07
CA THR A 32 -9.88 4.05 0.75
C THR A 32 -9.94 4.50 2.19
N ASP A 33 -9.62 3.60 3.10
CA ASP A 33 -9.47 3.97 4.50
C ASP A 33 -8.24 4.85 4.64
N LYS A 34 -8.19 5.57 5.74
CA LYS A 34 -7.21 6.60 6.06
C LYS A 34 -5.87 6.42 5.37
N PHE A 35 -5.60 7.29 4.42
CA PHE A 35 -4.30 7.39 3.79
C PHE A 35 -3.40 8.20 4.72
N LEU A 36 -2.50 7.53 5.40
CA LEU A 36 -1.62 8.19 6.37
C LEU A 36 -0.63 9.11 5.68
N ASP A 37 -0.40 10.28 6.27
CA ASP A 37 0.73 11.11 5.88
C ASP A 37 2.02 10.56 6.49
N ALA A 38 3.16 11.12 6.08
CA ALA A 38 4.45 10.63 6.52
C ALA A 38 4.64 10.76 8.03
N ALA A 39 4.11 11.83 8.64
CA ALA A 39 4.26 12.04 10.08
C ALA A 39 3.48 11.00 10.88
N SER A 40 2.26 10.69 10.44
CA SER A 40 1.43 9.67 11.09
C SER A 40 2.06 8.29 10.99
N TRP A 41 2.61 7.94 9.82
CA TRP A 41 3.29 6.67 9.63
C TRP A 41 4.51 6.54 10.55
N GLU A 42 5.33 7.58 10.63
CA GLU A 42 6.52 7.58 11.49
C GLU A 42 6.13 7.43 12.96
N SER A 43 5.05 8.07 13.39
CA SER A 43 4.56 7.92 14.76
C SER A 43 4.19 6.48 15.08
N ILE A 44 3.50 5.80 14.19
CA ILE A 44 3.11 4.39 14.37
C ILE A 44 4.36 3.51 14.37
N ARG A 45 5.28 3.72 13.45
CA ARG A 45 6.49 2.93 13.31
C ARG A 45 7.36 2.98 14.57
N ARG A 46 7.43 4.15 15.21
CA ARG A 46 8.20 4.34 16.44
C ARG A 46 7.66 3.55 17.63
N LYS A 47 6.39 3.18 17.59
CA LYS A 47 5.77 2.39 18.65
C LYS A 47 6.13 0.91 18.58
N GLY A 48 6.80 0.49 17.49
CA GLY A 48 7.29 -0.87 17.35
C GLY A 48 6.45 -1.73 16.42
N GLU A 49 6.94 -2.93 16.18
CA GLU A 49 6.37 -3.86 15.21
C GLU A 49 4.93 -4.27 15.56
N ALA A 50 4.66 -4.53 16.83
CA ALA A 50 3.31 -4.92 17.25
C ALA A 50 2.30 -3.82 16.97
N ALA A 51 2.70 -2.56 17.14
CA ALA A 51 1.82 -1.42 16.83
C ALA A 51 1.53 -1.32 15.34
N VAL A 52 2.54 -1.56 14.49
CA VAL A 52 2.39 -1.52 13.04
C VAL A 52 1.44 -2.63 12.57
N THR A 53 1.65 -3.87 13.04
CA THR A 53 0.78 -4.98 12.64
C THR A 53 -0.66 -4.78 13.12
N ALA A 54 -0.85 -4.27 14.32
CA ALA A 54 -2.19 -3.97 14.83
C ALA A 54 -2.87 -2.89 13.97
N TRP A 55 -2.12 -1.88 13.57
CA TRP A 55 -2.65 -0.83 12.70
C TRP A 55 -3.05 -1.39 11.33
N ILE A 56 -2.19 -2.24 10.74
CA ILE A 56 -2.47 -2.89 9.46
C ILE A 56 -3.77 -3.70 9.56
N ASP A 57 -3.92 -4.50 10.61
CA ASP A 57 -5.11 -5.34 10.80
C ASP A 57 -6.38 -4.48 10.85
N ARG A 58 -6.32 -3.34 11.53
CA ARG A 58 -7.46 -2.42 11.60
C ARG A 58 -7.80 -1.83 10.23
N GLN A 59 -6.78 -1.49 9.45
CA GLN A 59 -6.99 -0.88 8.12
C GLN A 59 -7.55 -1.88 7.11
N ILE A 60 -7.12 -3.13 7.17
CA ILE A 60 -7.64 -4.18 6.27
C ILE A 60 -9.08 -4.53 6.63
N SER A 61 -9.42 -4.47 7.91
CA SER A 61 -10.77 -4.80 8.38
C SER A 61 -11.82 -3.91 7.69
N GLY A 62 -12.85 -4.52 7.13
CA GLY A 62 -13.90 -3.80 6.44
C GLY A 62 -13.62 -3.52 4.96
N THR A 63 -12.43 -3.88 4.46
CA THR A 63 -12.13 -3.77 3.03
C THR A 63 -12.43 -5.08 2.32
N GLY A 64 -12.66 -5.02 1.01
CA GLY A 64 -12.92 -6.21 0.20
C GLY A 64 -11.83 -6.53 -0.80
N VAL A 65 -10.95 -5.56 -1.06
CA VAL A 65 -9.86 -5.68 -2.04
C VAL A 65 -8.60 -5.05 -1.48
N THR A 66 -7.47 -5.71 -1.68
CA THR A 66 -6.15 -5.16 -1.39
C THR A 66 -5.42 -4.93 -2.70
N VAL A 67 -5.02 -3.69 -2.94
CA VAL A 67 -4.23 -3.32 -4.12
C VAL A 67 -2.79 -3.14 -3.69
N VAL A 68 -1.90 -3.99 -4.20
CA VAL A 68 -0.47 -3.91 -3.92
C VAL A 68 0.18 -3.04 -5.00
N LEU A 69 0.72 -1.91 -4.59
CA LEU A 69 1.37 -0.96 -5.49
C LEU A 69 2.87 -1.26 -5.50
N ILE A 70 3.33 -1.83 -6.60
CA ILE A 70 4.64 -2.49 -6.68
C ILE A 70 5.70 -1.52 -7.22
N GLY A 71 6.55 -1.04 -6.32
CA GLY A 71 7.73 -0.26 -6.67
C GLY A 71 8.97 -1.15 -6.71
N ALA A 72 10.15 -0.51 -6.71
CA ALA A 72 11.43 -1.21 -6.89
C ALA A 72 11.71 -2.26 -5.82
N GLU A 73 11.33 -2.00 -4.56
CA GLU A 73 11.69 -2.84 -3.42
C GLU A 73 10.48 -3.38 -2.65
N THR A 74 9.28 -3.22 -3.19
CA THR A 74 8.04 -3.60 -2.49
C THR A 74 8.04 -5.06 -2.08
N ALA A 75 8.49 -5.96 -2.95
CA ALA A 75 8.46 -7.40 -2.70
C ALA A 75 9.37 -7.83 -1.53
N GLU A 76 10.37 -7.03 -1.19
CA GLU A 76 11.30 -7.33 -0.10
C GLU A 76 10.83 -6.77 1.25
N ARG A 77 9.74 -5.99 1.29
CA ARG A 77 9.30 -5.35 2.53
C ARG A 77 8.47 -6.31 3.38
N ARG A 78 8.88 -6.47 4.64
CA ARG A 78 8.25 -7.39 5.57
C ARG A 78 6.77 -7.05 5.81
N PHE A 79 6.45 -5.78 5.97
CA PHE A 79 5.07 -5.39 6.25
C PHE A 79 4.18 -5.54 5.01
N VAL A 80 4.72 -5.38 3.81
CA VAL A 80 3.97 -5.67 2.59
C VAL A 80 3.61 -7.15 2.52
N ARG A 81 4.57 -8.02 2.84
CA ARG A 81 4.30 -9.47 2.90
C ARG A 81 3.22 -9.79 3.92
N TYR A 82 3.28 -9.17 5.08
CA TYR A 82 2.27 -9.32 6.11
C TYR A 82 0.89 -8.89 5.62
N GLU A 83 0.82 -7.75 4.94
CA GLU A 83 -0.42 -7.22 4.38
C GLU A 83 -1.04 -8.18 3.37
N ILE A 84 -0.21 -8.75 2.50
CA ILE A 84 -0.67 -9.73 1.51
C ILE A 84 -1.19 -10.98 2.20
N GLU A 85 -0.46 -11.51 3.18
CA GLU A 85 -0.88 -12.69 3.92
C GLU A 85 -2.20 -12.48 4.65
N GLN A 86 -2.35 -11.36 5.34
CA GLN A 86 -3.59 -11.05 6.06
C GLN A 86 -4.76 -10.84 5.12
N SER A 87 -4.52 -10.19 3.99
CA SER A 87 -5.55 -9.99 2.97
C SER A 87 -6.05 -11.33 2.42
N HIS A 88 -5.12 -12.23 2.15
CA HIS A 88 -5.46 -13.57 1.66
C HIS A 88 -6.28 -14.34 2.70
N LYS A 89 -5.87 -14.32 3.95
CA LYS A 89 -6.58 -15.00 5.03
C LYS A 89 -8.01 -14.48 5.22
N ARG A 90 -8.24 -13.20 4.96
CA ARG A 90 -9.55 -12.58 5.09
C ARG A 90 -10.43 -12.76 3.86
N GLY A 91 -9.87 -13.35 2.79
CA GLY A 91 -10.62 -13.54 1.56
C GLY A 91 -10.72 -12.31 0.68
N ASN A 92 -9.89 -11.30 0.91
CA ASN A 92 -9.85 -10.11 0.05
C ASN A 92 -9.36 -10.47 -1.34
N GLY A 93 -9.92 -9.80 -2.36
CA GLY A 93 -9.31 -9.82 -3.69
C GLY A 93 -7.94 -9.17 -3.64
N LEU A 94 -6.98 -9.71 -4.39
CA LEU A 94 -5.61 -9.19 -4.44
C LEU A 94 -5.28 -8.77 -5.86
N ILE A 95 -4.84 -7.52 -6.03
CA ILE A 95 -4.47 -6.94 -7.31
C ILE A 95 -3.09 -6.32 -7.15
N GLY A 96 -2.19 -6.58 -8.11
CA GLY A 96 -0.88 -5.94 -8.14
C GLY A 96 -0.79 -4.94 -9.29
N ILE A 97 -0.28 -3.76 -9.02
CA ILE A 97 -0.05 -2.72 -10.02
C ILE A 97 1.39 -2.23 -9.89
N HIS A 98 2.16 -2.33 -10.98
CA HIS A 98 3.52 -1.80 -11.00
C HIS A 98 3.49 -0.28 -11.12
N ILE A 99 4.20 0.40 -10.21
CA ILE A 99 4.22 1.87 -10.16
C ILE A 99 5.62 2.46 -10.41
N HIS A 100 6.57 1.62 -10.82
CA HIS A 100 7.97 2.04 -11.01
C HIS A 100 8.14 3.15 -12.05
N ARG A 101 7.20 3.30 -12.98
CA ARG A 101 7.25 4.35 -14.02
C ARG A 101 6.67 5.68 -13.56
N LEU A 102 6.01 5.72 -12.41
CA LEU A 102 5.55 6.98 -11.84
C LEU A 102 6.74 7.72 -11.23
N LYS A 103 6.68 9.05 -11.29
CA LYS A 103 7.76 9.88 -10.77
C LYS A 103 7.60 10.11 -9.27
N ASN A 104 8.72 10.14 -8.55
CA ASN A 104 8.73 10.50 -7.13
C ASN A 104 8.76 12.03 -6.98
N GLN A 105 8.99 12.53 -5.75
CA GLN A 105 9.03 13.96 -5.47
C GLN A 105 10.20 14.68 -6.16
N HIS A 106 11.17 13.94 -6.64
CA HIS A 106 12.32 14.48 -7.36
C HIS A 106 12.17 14.34 -8.88
N GLY A 107 11.02 13.90 -9.36
CA GLY A 107 10.76 13.70 -10.77
C GLY A 107 11.44 12.46 -11.36
N GLU A 108 11.75 11.47 -10.52
CA GLU A 108 12.50 10.29 -10.93
C GLU A 108 11.62 9.04 -10.94
N THR A 109 11.81 8.20 -11.97
CA THR A 109 11.25 6.86 -12.02
C THR A 109 12.21 5.89 -11.35
N SER A 110 11.81 4.64 -11.15
CA SER A 110 12.66 3.62 -10.55
C SER A 110 12.73 2.36 -11.43
N ARG A 111 13.57 1.42 -11.02
CA ARG A 111 13.61 0.10 -11.67
C ARG A 111 12.32 -0.67 -11.38
N LYS A 112 11.97 -1.59 -12.27
CA LYS A 112 10.82 -2.46 -12.04
C LYS A 112 11.16 -3.47 -10.93
N GLY A 113 10.35 -3.51 -9.90
CA GLY A 113 10.53 -4.42 -8.81
C GLY A 113 9.99 -5.81 -9.08
N ARG A 114 10.38 -6.76 -8.24
CA ARG A 114 9.92 -8.14 -8.29
C ARG A 114 8.43 -8.21 -7.92
N ASN A 115 7.72 -9.19 -8.49
CA ASN A 115 6.32 -9.44 -8.16
C ASN A 115 6.24 -10.03 -6.74
N PRO A 116 5.55 -9.35 -5.79
CA PRO A 116 5.47 -9.83 -4.40
C PRO A 116 4.56 -11.06 -4.22
N PHE A 117 3.81 -11.44 -5.23
CA PHE A 117 2.91 -12.60 -5.14
C PHE A 117 3.62 -13.92 -5.46
N ASN A 118 4.86 -13.86 -5.91
CA ASN A 118 5.64 -15.06 -6.23
C ASN A 118 6.48 -15.55 -5.06
#